data_33a10e2a408e6a973b001cdb9dc9545c
#
_entry.id   33a10e2a408e6a973b001cdb9dc9545c
#
_cell.length_a   1.000
_cell.length_b   1.000
_cell.length_c   1.000
_cell.angle_alpha   90.00
_cell.angle_beta   90.00
_cell.angle_gamma   90.00
#
_symmetry.space_group_name_H-M   'P 1'
#
loop_
_entity.id
_entity.type
_entity.pdbx_description
1 polymer ?
#
loop_
_entity_poly.entity_id
_entity_poly.type
_entity_poly.pdbx_seq_one_letter_code
_entity_poly.pdbx_strand_id
1 'polypeptide(L)' 'MALKSTREAAMLAIQELAREDEKIVIVSPDAVAAARATKFREEFPDRVIEVGIAEQDAVDLAAGLATTGMKPIVVS' A
#
# COMPACT_ATOMS: atom_id res chain seq x y z
N MET A 1 -8.08 23.92 12.94
CA MET A 1 -8.12 22.84 11.96
C MET A 1 -6.90 21.95 12.11
N ALA A 2 -7.13 20.70 12.29
CA ALA A 2 -6.01 19.76 12.37
C ALA A 2 -5.45 19.51 10.97
N LEU A 3 -4.13 19.59 10.84
CA LEU A 3 -3.45 19.30 9.59
C LEU A 3 -2.99 17.83 9.62
N LYS A 4 -3.51 17.05 8.72
CA LYS A 4 -3.00 15.69 8.54
C LYS A 4 -1.72 15.75 7.74
N SER A 5 -0.79 14.85 8.02
CA SER A 5 0.39 14.74 7.20
C SER A 5 -0.01 14.36 5.76
N THR A 6 0.82 14.74 4.80
CA THR A 6 0.59 14.37 3.41
C THR A 6 0.49 12.85 3.24
N ARG A 7 1.28 12.10 4.01
CA ARG A 7 1.26 10.64 3.96
C ARG A 7 -0.04 10.06 4.49
N GLU A 8 -0.57 10.61 5.58
CA GLU A 8 -1.85 10.18 6.12
C GLU A 8 -2.98 10.47 5.13
N ALA A 9 -2.98 11.66 4.53
CA ALA A 9 -3.97 12.03 3.54
C ALA A 9 -3.92 11.11 2.33
N ALA A 10 -2.71 10.78 1.86
CA ALA A 10 -2.52 9.87 0.74
C ALA A 10 -3.06 8.48 1.07
N MET A 11 -2.76 7.96 2.26
CA MET A 11 -3.24 6.63 2.67
C MET A 11 -4.75 6.58 2.79
N LEU A 12 -5.37 7.63 3.30
CA LEU A 12 -6.83 7.69 3.37
C LEU A 12 -7.45 7.70 1.98
N ALA A 13 -6.87 8.45 1.04
CA ALA A 13 -7.35 8.47 -0.33
C ALA A 13 -7.22 7.11 -0.99
N ILE A 14 -6.09 6.43 -0.78
CA ILE A 14 -5.86 5.07 -1.31
C ILE A 14 -6.87 4.10 -0.72
N GLN A 15 -7.15 4.21 0.56
CA GLN A 15 -8.11 3.34 1.23
C GLN A 15 -9.53 3.51 0.66
N GLU A 16 -9.92 4.75 0.39
CA GLU A 16 -11.22 5.02 -0.25
C GLU A 16 -11.30 4.46 -1.65
N LEU A 17 -10.25 4.63 -2.45
CA LEU A 17 -10.18 4.06 -3.79
C LEU A 17 -10.23 2.53 -3.74
N ALA A 18 -9.57 1.93 -2.77
CA ALA A 18 -9.52 0.48 -2.64
C ALA A 18 -10.89 -0.13 -2.30
N ARG A 19 -11.78 0.62 -1.67
CA ARG A 19 -13.14 0.14 -1.41
C ARG A 19 -13.93 -0.04 -2.71
N GLU A 20 -13.62 0.76 -3.71
CA GLU A 20 -14.28 0.70 -5.02
C GLU A 20 -13.53 -0.14 -6.04
N ASP A 21 -12.24 -0.39 -5.81
CA ASP A 21 -11.40 -1.13 -6.74
C ASP A 21 -10.61 -2.20 -5.99
N GLU A 22 -11.06 -3.43 -6.10
CA GLU A 22 -10.46 -4.56 -5.40
C GLU A 22 -9.07 -4.93 -5.90
N LYS A 23 -8.63 -4.35 -7.00
CA LYS A 23 -7.31 -4.61 -7.58
C LYS A 23 -6.20 -3.81 -6.92
N ILE A 24 -6.54 -2.81 -6.13
CA ILE A 24 -5.54 -2.01 -5.43
C ILE A 24 -4.95 -2.82 -4.28
N VAL A 25 -3.63 -2.96 -4.30
CA VAL A 25 -2.87 -3.63 -3.24
C VAL A 25 -1.72 -2.75 -2.80
N ILE A 26 -1.31 -2.87 -1.56
CA ILE A 26 -0.16 -2.14 -1.02
C ILE A 26 1.02 -3.09 -0.93
N VAL A 27 2.16 -2.65 -1.42
CA VAL A 27 3.44 -3.36 -1.29
C VAL A 27 4.31 -2.53 -0.36
N SER A 28 4.71 -3.12 0.77
CA SER A 28 5.47 -2.44 1.81
C SER A 28 6.84 -3.08 1.97
N PRO A 29 7.93 -2.31 1.77
CA PRO A 29 9.28 -2.85 1.88
C PRO A 29 9.85 -2.88 3.30
N ASP A 30 9.20 -2.25 4.27
CA ASP A 30 9.71 -2.27 5.64
C ASP A 30 8.59 -2.08 6.68
N ALA A 31 8.94 -2.31 7.95
CA ALA A 31 7.98 -2.26 9.04
C ALA A 31 7.42 -0.86 9.29
N VAL A 32 8.21 0.19 9.06
CA VAL A 32 7.75 1.57 9.24
C VAL A 32 6.69 1.90 8.21
N ALA A 33 6.92 1.54 6.96
CA ALA A 33 5.93 1.71 5.90
C ALA A 33 4.69 0.87 6.17
N ALA A 34 4.87 -0.36 6.66
CA ALA A 34 3.75 -1.22 7.02
C ALA A 34 2.91 -0.62 8.13
N ALA A 35 3.54 0.03 9.13
CA ALA A 35 2.82 0.69 10.21
C ALA A 35 1.93 1.82 9.72
N ARG A 36 2.35 2.54 8.68
CA ARG A 36 1.53 3.59 8.07
C ARG A 36 0.33 3.04 7.32
N ALA A 37 0.39 1.79 6.92
CA ALA A 37 -0.70 1.12 6.23
C ALA A 37 -1.63 0.36 7.20
N THR A 38 -1.52 0.59 8.50
CA THR A 38 -2.26 -0.17 9.51
C THR A 38 -3.77 -0.11 9.27
N LYS A 39 -4.32 1.07 9.03
CA LYS A 39 -5.76 1.21 8.80
C LYS A 39 -6.20 0.51 7.52
N PHE A 40 -5.39 0.60 6.48
CA PHE A 40 -5.66 -0.13 5.24
C PHE A 40 -5.64 -1.63 5.50
N ARG A 41 -4.65 -2.11 6.26
CA ARG A 41 -4.53 -3.53 6.59
C ARG A 41 -5.73 -4.02 7.42
N GLU A 42 -6.23 -3.21 8.34
CA GLU A 42 -7.38 -3.59 9.14
C GLU A 42 -8.61 -3.81 8.27
N GLU A 43 -8.79 -2.99 7.25
CA GLU A 43 -9.93 -3.13 6.33
C GLU A 43 -9.68 -4.18 5.26
N PHE A 44 -8.45 -4.29 4.76
CA PHE A 44 -8.08 -5.17 3.65
C PHE A 44 -6.85 -6.01 4.01
N PRO A 45 -6.96 -6.96 4.95
CA PRO A 45 -5.78 -7.68 5.44
C PRO A 45 -5.05 -8.49 4.38
N ASP A 46 -5.75 -8.93 3.34
CA ASP A 46 -5.14 -9.73 2.27
C ASP A 46 -4.54 -8.88 1.15
N ARG A 47 -4.57 -7.57 1.29
CA ARG A 47 -4.15 -6.65 0.24
C ARG A 47 -2.95 -5.80 0.63
N VAL A 48 -2.26 -6.17 1.71
CA VAL A 48 -0.99 -5.56 2.11
C VAL A 48 0.08 -6.64 2.04
N ILE A 49 1.07 -6.41 1.19
CA ILE A 49 2.15 -7.37 0.97
C ILE A 49 3.45 -6.78 1.52
N GLU A 50 4.02 -7.45 2.49
CA GLU A 50 5.30 -7.05 3.05
C GLU A 50 6.42 -7.86 2.40
N VAL A 51 7.45 -7.17 1.91
CA VAL A 51 8.53 -7.80 1.16
C VAL A 51 9.90 -7.70 1.85
N GLY A 52 9.91 -7.39 3.13
CA GLY A 52 11.14 -7.25 3.88
C GLY A 52 11.79 -5.88 3.67
N ILE A 53 13.12 -5.83 3.65
CA ILE A 53 13.86 -4.58 3.69
C ILE A 53 14.38 -4.10 2.33
N ALA A 54 14.15 -4.86 1.27
CA ALA A 54 14.69 -4.53 -0.05
C ALA A 54 13.68 -3.71 -0.86
N GLU A 55 13.89 -2.40 -0.93
CA GLU A 55 12.99 -1.51 -1.70
C GLU A 55 12.94 -1.90 -3.17
N GLN A 56 14.06 -2.34 -3.73
CA GLN A 56 14.12 -2.75 -5.12
C GLN A 56 13.26 -3.99 -5.37
N ASP A 57 13.24 -4.92 -4.42
CA ASP A 57 12.38 -6.10 -4.52
C ASP A 57 10.91 -5.70 -4.50
N ALA A 58 10.56 -4.67 -3.72
CA ALA A 58 9.19 -4.17 -3.70
C ALA A 58 8.77 -3.61 -5.04
N VAL A 59 9.67 -2.87 -5.72
CA VAL A 59 9.41 -2.34 -7.05
C VAL A 59 9.25 -3.47 -8.06
N ASP A 60 10.12 -4.47 -8.01
CA ASP A 60 10.06 -5.62 -8.92
C ASP A 60 8.77 -6.42 -8.72
N LEU A 61 8.38 -6.64 -7.46
CA LEU A 61 7.13 -7.32 -7.15
C LEU A 61 5.94 -6.53 -7.66
N ALA A 62 5.95 -5.20 -7.44
CA ALA A 62 4.87 -4.34 -7.89
C ALA A 62 4.74 -4.39 -9.41
N ALA A 63 5.86 -4.38 -10.15
CA ALA A 63 5.85 -4.49 -11.60
C ALA A 63 5.23 -5.82 -12.04
N GLY A 64 5.60 -6.92 -11.36
CA GLY A 64 5.03 -8.22 -11.64
C GLY A 64 3.53 -8.28 -11.38
N LEU A 65 3.08 -7.73 -10.26
CA LEU A 65 1.66 -7.67 -9.94
C LEU A 65 0.87 -6.85 -10.96
N ALA A 66 1.45 -5.75 -11.44
CA ALA A 66 0.79 -4.91 -12.43
C ALA A 66 0.53 -5.67 -13.73
N THR A 67 1.38 -6.63 -14.10
CA THR A 67 1.18 -7.43 -15.31
C THR A 67 -0.02 -8.37 -15.18
N THR A 68 -0.49 -8.65 -13.98
CA THR A 68 -1.66 -9.51 -13.73
C THR A 68 -2.97 -8.72 -13.65
N GLY A 69 -2.93 -7.42 -13.90
CA GLY A 69 -4.10 -6.55 -13.78
C GLY A 69 -4.29 -5.91 -12.41
N MET A 70 -3.43 -6.23 -11.45
CA MET A 70 -3.45 -5.58 -10.14
C MET A 70 -2.92 -4.16 -10.23
N LYS A 71 -3.27 -3.34 -9.26
CA LYS A 71 -2.83 -1.94 -9.16
C LYS A 71 -2.03 -1.79 -7.88
N PRO A 72 -0.73 -2.17 -7.89
CA PRO A 72 0.08 -2.12 -6.68
C PRO A 72 0.55 -0.69 -6.39
N ILE A 73 0.56 -0.35 -5.11
CA ILE A 73 1.07 0.91 -4.62
C ILE A 73 2.20 0.59 -3.66
N VAL A 74 3.41 1.02 -4.01
CA VAL A 74 4.58 0.83 -3.15
C VAL A 74 4.63 1.97 -2.16
N VAL A 75 4.63 1.64 -0.87
CA VAL A 75 4.76 2.63 0.19
C VAL A 75 6.13 2.52 0.83
N SER A 76 6.73 3.65 1.16
CA SER A 76 8.07 3.67 1.75
C SER A 76 8.19 4.76 2.82
#